data_2df6cadcd33b7d276f3e7d73a6df9360
#
_entry.id   2df6cadcd33b7d276f3e7d73a6df9360
#
_cell.length_a   1.000
_cell.length_b   1.000
_cell.length_c   1.000
_cell.angle_alpha   90.00
_cell.angle_beta   90.00
_cell.angle_gamma   90.00
#
_symmetry.space_group_name_H-M   'P 1'
#
loop_
_entity.id
_entity.type
_entity.pdbx_description
1 polymer ?
#
loop_
_entity_poly.entity_id
_entity_poly.type
_entity_poly.pdbx_seq_one_letter_code
_entity_poly.pdbx_strand_id
1 'polypeptide(L)'
;MKHDLILVGGGLANGLIAWRLRQVRPELDLVCLEQAPRIGGNHTWSFHDTDLTPAQQHWLAPLVVKRWPAYHVHFPNLSRRVASGYASITSEHFAERLELALGPALRTHCAVSQVSAQQVTLEGGERLQARVVIDGRGAQASPHRVLGQQAFLGQVLRMMRPHGLSAPILMDARVYQGQGYRFVYVLPLSADTLLIEDTHYVDGQPPEPEQLRGHIAEYAYQHGWQVHACIREEHGVLPITLAEDFPAWWAAQGGQPLAGLRAGLFHCTTGYSLPEAVRLADWLAQQPLSDADGLADQLGRYLHRRWRDQSFYRLLNRMLFLAGRPDDRWRVMERFHRLPEPLIGRFYAGHSHWRDRLRILVGKPPVPVAEALRAALRHSPQSFKEPA
;
A
#
# COMPACT_ATOMS: atom_id res chain seq x y z
N MET A 1 -3.72 5.48 34.87
CA MET A 1 -4.97 5.93 34.21
C MET A 1 -5.23 4.99 32.99
N LYS A 2 -6.49 4.77 32.68
CA LYS A 2 -6.88 3.90 31.55
C LYS A 2 -7.31 4.79 30.37
N HIS A 3 -6.54 4.78 29.28
CA HIS A 3 -6.86 5.51 28.07
C HIS A 3 -8.14 4.99 27.39
N ASP A 4 -8.77 5.78 26.52
CA ASP A 4 -9.85 5.29 25.66
C ASP A 4 -9.29 4.43 24.54
N LEU A 5 -8.20 4.89 23.90
CA LEU A 5 -7.60 4.22 22.76
C LEU A 5 -6.07 4.29 22.78
N ILE A 6 -5.40 3.15 22.58
CA ILE A 6 -3.97 3.10 22.27
C ILE A 6 -3.79 2.56 20.85
N LEU A 7 -3.03 3.30 20.04
CA LEU A 7 -2.60 2.90 18.70
C LEU A 7 -1.13 2.48 18.76
N VAL A 8 -0.85 1.23 18.43
CA VAL A 8 0.51 0.66 18.48
C VAL A 8 1.12 0.63 17.08
N GLY A 9 2.21 1.37 16.91
CA GLY A 9 2.87 1.63 15.62
C GLY A 9 2.31 2.88 14.94
N GLY A 10 3.15 3.88 14.76
CA GLY A 10 2.83 5.17 14.13
C GLY A 10 2.90 5.16 12.61
N GLY A 11 2.63 4.02 11.95
CA GLY A 11 2.55 3.95 10.50
C GLY A 11 1.33 4.68 9.91
N LEU A 12 1.21 4.65 8.58
CA LEU A 12 0.14 5.33 7.83
C LEU A 12 -1.26 5.10 8.42
N ALA A 13 -1.63 3.84 8.68
CA ALA A 13 -3.00 3.50 9.09
C ALA A 13 -3.35 4.09 10.46
N ASN A 14 -2.52 3.85 11.48
CA ASN A 14 -2.74 4.39 12.82
C ASN A 14 -2.61 5.92 12.86
N GLY A 15 -1.69 6.49 12.08
CA GLY A 15 -1.59 7.93 11.96
C GLY A 15 -2.85 8.55 11.35
N LEU A 16 -3.42 7.97 10.29
CA LEU A 16 -4.68 8.44 9.71
C LEU A 16 -5.88 8.23 10.65
N ILE A 17 -5.91 7.14 11.42
CA ILE A 17 -6.92 6.91 12.46
C ILE A 17 -6.82 8.04 13.51
N ALA A 18 -5.62 8.30 14.03
CA ALA A 18 -5.39 9.36 15.00
C ALA A 18 -5.76 10.75 14.46
N TRP A 19 -5.31 11.06 13.24
CA TRP A 19 -5.63 12.30 12.54
C TRP A 19 -7.13 12.52 12.40
N ARG A 20 -7.86 11.48 11.95
CA ARG A 20 -9.31 11.56 11.75
C ARG A 20 -10.06 11.68 13.08
N LEU A 21 -9.68 10.91 14.10
CA LEU A 21 -10.29 10.99 15.43
C LEU A 21 -10.08 12.35 16.07
N ARG A 22 -8.91 12.98 15.95
CA ARG A 22 -8.70 14.35 16.44
C ARG A 22 -9.61 15.39 15.80
N GLN A 23 -10.03 15.17 14.55
CA GLN A 23 -10.96 16.08 13.85
C GLN A 23 -12.42 15.90 14.31
N VAL A 24 -12.87 14.66 14.59
CA VAL A 24 -14.30 14.37 14.78
C VAL A 24 -14.65 13.92 16.19
N ARG A 25 -13.67 13.54 16.99
CA ARG A 25 -13.80 13.07 18.38
C ARG A 25 -12.63 13.56 19.24
N PRO A 26 -12.44 14.89 19.35
CA PRO A 26 -11.31 15.49 20.10
C PRO A 26 -11.32 15.16 21.59
N GLU A 27 -12.45 14.76 22.14
CA GLU A 27 -12.64 14.37 23.54
C GLU A 27 -11.98 13.03 23.91
N LEU A 28 -11.64 12.17 22.93
CA LEU A 28 -11.04 10.86 23.21
C LEU A 28 -9.64 11.01 23.82
N ASP A 29 -9.40 10.31 24.92
CA ASP A 29 -8.06 10.11 25.47
C ASP A 29 -7.33 9.04 24.64
N LEU A 30 -6.62 9.52 23.61
CA LEU A 30 -5.90 8.72 22.61
C LEU A 30 -4.40 8.84 22.84
N VAL A 31 -3.69 7.71 22.78
CA VAL A 31 -2.22 7.64 22.73
C VAL A 31 -1.80 6.86 21.47
N CYS A 32 -0.83 7.42 20.73
CA CYS A 32 -0.16 6.75 19.61
C CYS A 32 1.29 6.45 19.99
N LEU A 33 1.67 5.17 19.94
CA LEU A 33 3.02 4.70 20.30
C LEU A 33 3.81 4.39 19.01
N GLU A 34 4.99 4.97 18.90
CA GLU A 34 5.92 4.70 17.79
C GLU A 34 7.32 4.37 18.34
N GLN A 35 7.93 3.30 17.81
CA GLN A 35 9.28 2.90 18.23
C GLN A 35 10.39 3.81 17.69
N ALA A 36 10.19 4.36 16.48
CA ALA A 36 11.12 5.27 15.84
C ALA A 36 11.06 6.68 16.47
N PRO A 37 12.04 7.55 16.20
CA PRO A 37 12.05 8.94 16.66
C PRO A 37 10.93 9.79 16.04
N ARG A 38 10.38 9.36 14.89
CA ARG A 38 9.29 10.05 14.19
C ARG A 38 8.23 9.06 13.73
N ILE A 39 6.99 9.52 13.68
CA ILE A 39 5.84 8.80 13.12
C ILE A 39 5.92 8.76 11.59
N GLY A 40 5.26 7.78 10.93
CA GLY A 40 5.12 7.71 9.48
C GLY A 40 6.18 6.90 8.76
N GLY A 41 7.30 6.56 9.42
CA GLY A 41 8.39 5.82 8.78
C GLY A 41 9.09 6.64 7.68
N ASN A 42 9.46 5.99 6.57
CA ASN A 42 10.20 6.59 5.46
C ASN A 42 9.57 6.15 4.12
N HIS A 43 8.42 6.73 3.78
CA HIS A 43 7.65 6.33 2.59
C HIS A 43 7.01 7.53 1.89
N THR A 44 6.69 7.34 0.61
CA THR A 44 5.81 8.21 -0.15
C THR A 44 4.54 7.43 -0.48
N TRP A 45 3.40 7.87 0.04
CA TRP A 45 2.10 7.24 -0.26
C TRP A 45 1.36 8.05 -1.31
N SER A 46 0.90 7.35 -2.33
CA SER A 46 0.16 7.97 -3.43
C SER A 46 -1.21 7.33 -3.62
N PHE A 47 -2.11 8.05 -4.29
CA PHE A 47 -3.45 7.60 -4.58
C PHE A 47 -4.03 8.32 -5.80
N HIS A 48 -4.99 7.67 -6.48
CA HIS A 48 -5.75 8.30 -7.56
C HIS A 48 -6.96 9.06 -7.01
N ASP A 49 -7.37 10.12 -7.67
CA ASP A 49 -8.56 10.89 -7.26
C ASP A 49 -9.82 10.01 -7.14
N THR A 50 -9.90 8.95 -7.95
CA THR A 50 -11.01 7.99 -7.92
C THR A 50 -11.00 7.02 -6.73
N ASP A 51 -9.92 6.97 -5.97
CA ASP A 51 -9.76 6.02 -4.85
C ASP A 51 -10.56 6.45 -3.62
N LEU A 52 -10.83 7.74 -3.48
CA LEU A 52 -11.41 8.37 -2.31
C LEU A 52 -12.66 9.17 -2.66
N THR A 53 -13.63 9.19 -1.74
CA THR A 53 -14.79 10.09 -1.84
C THR A 53 -14.40 11.55 -1.67
N PRO A 54 -15.20 12.52 -2.16
CA PRO A 54 -14.93 13.94 -1.96
C PRO A 54 -14.76 14.33 -0.48
N ALA A 55 -15.55 13.75 0.43
CA ALA A 55 -15.41 13.97 1.87
C ALA A 55 -14.07 13.46 2.41
N GLN A 56 -13.62 12.30 1.97
CA GLN A 56 -12.31 11.74 2.33
C GLN A 56 -11.17 12.61 1.79
N GLN A 57 -11.23 13.03 0.55
CA GLN A 57 -10.26 13.95 -0.03
C GLN A 57 -10.17 15.27 0.73
N HIS A 58 -11.31 15.78 1.21
CA HIS A 58 -11.37 17.04 1.97
C HIS A 58 -10.60 16.94 3.30
N TRP A 59 -10.87 15.93 4.13
CA TRP A 59 -10.20 15.82 5.42
C TRP A 59 -8.74 15.35 5.31
N LEU A 60 -8.39 14.67 4.22
CA LEU A 60 -7.01 14.24 3.93
C LEU A 60 -6.17 15.38 3.33
N ALA A 61 -6.79 16.39 2.72
CA ALA A 61 -6.11 17.44 1.96
C ALA A 61 -4.92 18.10 2.69
N PRO A 62 -4.98 18.39 4.02
CA PRO A 62 -3.85 18.98 4.74
C PRO A 62 -2.58 18.11 4.78
N LEU A 63 -2.68 16.82 4.49
CA LEU A 63 -1.56 15.87 4.46
C LEU A 63 -0.95 15.73 3.06
N VAL A 64 -1.63 16.19 2.00
CA VAL A 64 -1.20 16.03 0.61
C VAL A 64 -0.16 17.09 0.26
N VAL A 65 1.00 16.66 -0.23
CA VAL A 65 2.10 17.55 -0.64
C VAL A 65 2.06 17.92 -2.12
N LYS A 66 1.54 17.03 -2.96
CA LYS A 66 1.51 17.24 -4.40
C LYS A 66 0.27 16.60 -5.04
N ARG A 67 -0.26 17.29 -6.06
CA ARG A 67 -1.34 16.78 -6.94
C ARG A 67 -0.98 17.01 -8.39
N TRP A 68 -1.36 16.05 -9.23
CA TRP A 68 -1.21 16.14 -10.68
C TRP A 68 -2.56 15.80 -11.34
N PRO A 69 -2.96 16.49 -12.41
CA PRO A 69 -4.25 16.24 -13.07
C PRO A 69 -4.23 14.98 -13.97
N ALA A 70 -3.08 14.42 -14.21
CA ALA A 70 -2.88 13.27 -15.08
C ALA A 70 -1.55 12.59 -14.77
N TYR A 71 -1.36 11.38 -15.32
CA TYR A 71 -0.10 10.65 -15.27
C TYR A 71 0.19 9.95 -16.61
N HIS A 72 1.41 9.46 -16.77
CA HIS A 72 1.84 8.69 -17.93
C HIS A 72 2.14 7.24 -17.56
N VAL A 73 1.93 6.35 -18.53
CA VAL A 73 2.41 4.97 -18.49
C VAL A 73 3.12 4.66 -19.83
N HIS A 74 4.22 3.94 -19.75
CA HIS A 74 5.04 3.57 -20.90
C HIS A 74 5.33 2.07 -20.88
N PHE A 75 5.03 1.42 -21.99
CA PHE A 75 5.32 0.02 -22.27
C PHE A 75 6.00 -0.08 -23.62
N PRO A 76 6.62 -1.21 -24.00
CA PRO A 76 7.29 -1.33 -25.29
C PRO A 76 6.42 -0.94 -26.50
N ASN A 77 5.10 -1.21 -26.46
CA ASN A 77 4.19 -0.92 -27.57
C ASN A 77 3.03 0.03 -27.17
N LEU A 78 3.16 0.75 -26.07
CA LEU A 78 2.13 1.68 -25.59
C LEU A 78 2.78 2.82 -24.81
N SER A 79 2.54 4.05 -25.25
CA SER A 79 2.73 5.24 -24.43
C SER A 79 1.40 5.94 -24.30
N ARG A 80 0.96 6.17 -23.06
CA ARG A 80 -0.37 6.75 -22.80
C ARG A 80 -0.32 7.77 -21.68
N ARG A 81 -0.94 8.91 -21.90
CA ARG A 81 -1.36 9.84 -20.85
C ARG A 81 -2.74 9.44 -20.38
N VAL A 82 -2.92 9.26 -19.07
CA VAL A 82 -4.20 8.96 -18.43
C VAL A 82 -4.70 10.22 -17.75
N ALA A 83 -5.89 10.70 -18.14
CA ALA A 83 -6.50 11.92 -17.62
C ALA A 83 -7.23 11.64 -16.30
N SER A 84 -6.49 11.13 -15.31
CA SER A 84 -6.98 10.85 -13.95
C SER A 84 -6.03 11.52 -12.96
N GLY A 85 -6.58 12.24 -11.99
CA GLY A 85 -5.81 12.90 -10.96
C GLY A 85 -5.04 11.92 -10.10
N TYR A 86 -3.87 12.35 -9.65
CA TYR A 86 -2.97 11.58 -8.80
C TYR A 86 -2.38 12.49 -7.72
N ALA A 87 -2.22 11.98 -6.50
CA ALA A 87 -1.75 12.75 -5.38
C ALA A 87 -0.80 11.95 -4.51
N SER A 88 0.09 12.66 -3.78
CA SER A 88 1.07 12.04 -2.90
C SER A 88 1.17 12.74 -1.55
N ILE A 89 1.48 11.92 -0.53
CA ILE A 89 1.80 12.30 0.84
C ILE A 89 3.21 11.77 1.11
N THR A 90 4.12 12.62 1.57
CA THR A 90 5.44 12.16 2.05
C THR A 90 5.40 11.90 3.56
N SER A 91 6.23 10.96 4.02
CA SER A 91 6.31 10.64 5.45
C SER A 91 6.75 11.82 6.30
N GLU A 92 7.61 12.70 5.77
CA GLU A 92 8.07 13.90 6.47
C GLU A 92 6.91 14.86 6.74
N HIS A 93 6.13 15.20 5.70
CA HIS A 93 4.99 16.09 5.86
C HIS A 93 3.89 15.47 6.72
N PHE A 94 3.64 14.16 6.54
CA PHE A 94 2.73 13.40 7.39
C PHE A 94 3.14 13.48 8.86
N ALA A 95 4.42 13.25 9.18
CA ALA A 95 4.95 13.33 10.54
C ALA A 95 4.76 14.73 11.13
N GLU A 96 5.16 15.78 10.41
CA GLU A 96 5.00 17.18 10.85
C GLU A 96 3.54 17.52 11.21
N ARG A 97 2.60 17.11 10.35
CA ARG A 97 1.18 17.38 10.58
C ARG A 97 0.63 16.60 11.77
N LEU A 98 1.06 15.33 11.95
CA LEU A 98 0.60 14.50 13.08
C LEU A 98 1.25 14.91 14.39
N GLU A 99 2.53 15.27 14.40
CA GLU A 99 3.22 15.79 15.59
C GLU A 99 2.49 17.02 16.13
N LEU A 100 2.09 17.95 15.25
CA LEU A 100 1.30 19.12 15.62
C LEU A 100 -0.11 18.77 16.14
N ALA A 101 -0.78 17.83 15.50
CA ALA A 101 -2.17 17.49 15.84
C ALA A 101 -2.30 16.64 17.10
N LEU A 102 -1.33 15.77 17.37
CA LEU A 102 -1.35 14.84 18.49
C LEU A 102 -0.66 15.41 19.74
N GLY A 103 0.39 16.23 19.58
CA GLY A 103 1.16 16.75 20.70
C GLY A 103 1.56 15.65 21.68
N PRO A 104 1.23 15.79 22.99
CA PRO A 104 1.61 14.80 24.01
C PRO A 104 0.98 13.40 23.84
N ALA A 105 -0.06 13.28 23.00
CA ALA A 105 -0.68 11.99 22.70
C ALA A 105 0.18 11.13 21.75
N LEU A 106 1.17 11.70 21.09
CA LEU A 106 2.17 10.96 20.33
C LEU A 106 3.40 10.69 21.20
N ARG A 107 3.68 9.43 21.44
CA ARG A 107 4.88 8.97 22.16
C ARG A 107 5.79 8.24 21.20
N THR A 108 6.91 8.84 20.86
CA THR A 108 7.99 8.25 20.06
C THR A 108 9.02 7.56 20.96
N HIS A 109 9.97 6.81 20.37
CA HIS A 109 10.95 5.99 21.10
C HIS A 109 10.30 4.98 22.06
N CYS A 110 9.08 4.52 21.72
CA CYS A 110 8.27 3.62 22.52
C CYS A 110 8.10 2.26 21.83
N ALA A 111 9.14 1.43 21.89
CA ALA A 111 9.08 0.06 21.39
C ALA A 111 8.15 -0.79 22.28
N VAL A 112 7.22 -1.50 21.64
CA VAL A 112 6.21 -2.33 22.31
C VAL A 112 6.62 -3.80 22.24
N SER A 113 6.83 -4.41 23.40
CA SER A 113 7.20 -5.82 23.55
C SER A 113 5.97 -6.75 23.53
N GLN A 114 4.88 -6.35 24.18
CA GLN A 114 3.64 -7.15 24.25
C GLN A 114 2.41 -6.26 23.98
N VAL A 115 1.44 -6.84 23.29
CA VAL A 115 0.16 -6.20 23.00
C VAL A 115 -0.99 -7.18 23.23
N SER A 116 -2.05 -6.68 23.85
CA SER A 116 -3.36 -7.33 23.92
C SER A 116 -4.45 -6.31 23.59
N ALA A 117 -5.68 -6.75 23.46
CA ALA A 117 -6.80 -5.89 23.09
C ALA A 117 -7.04 -4.70 24.06
N GLN A 118 -6.48 -4.73 25.28
CA GLN A 118 -6.68 -3.70 26.30
C GLN A 118 -5.40 -3.26 27.02
N GLN A 119 -4.24 -3.86 26.73
CA GLN A 119 -2.99 -3.56 27.41
C GLN A 119 -1.80 -3.61 26.46
N VAL A 120 -0.85 -2.71 26.70
CA VAL A 120 0.44 -2.66 26.02
C VAL A 120 1.54 -2.71 27.07
N THR A 121 2.61 -3.47 26.82
CA THR A 121 3.84 -3.43 27.60
C THR A 121 4.97 -2.93 26.72
N LEU A 122 5.64 -1.85 27.12
CA LEU A 122 6.83 -1.33 26.46
C LEU A 122 8.06 -2.18 26.77
N GLU A 123 9.11 -2.12 25.95
CA GLU A 123 10.37 -2.83 26.21
C GLU A 123 11.02 -2.42 27.54
N GLY A 124 10.81 -1.19 27.99
CA GLY A 124 11.24 -0.69 29.31
C GLY A 124 10.41 -1.19 30.50
N GLY A 125 9.42 -2.07 30.28
CA GLY A 125 8.58 -2.65 31.32
C GLY A 125 7.36 -1.79 31.72
N GLU A 126 7.24 -0.55 31.22
CA GLU A 126 6.05 0.28 31.45
C GLU A 126 4.81 -0.38 30.85
N ARG A 127 3.71 -0.39 31.61
CA ARG A 127 2.42 -0.94 31.17
C ARG A 127 1.39 0.16 31.02
N LEU A 128 0.75 0.20 29.86
CA LEU A 128 -0.34 1.12 29.56
C LEU A 128 -1.63 0.31 29.35
N GLN A 129 -2.74 0.84 29.86
CA GLN A 129 -4.06 0.24 29.72
C GLN A 129 -4.99 1.16 28.93
N ALA A 130 -5.84 0.57 28.08
CA ALA A 130 -6.88 1.27 27.36
C ALA A 130 -8.18 0.47 27.33
N ARG A 131 -9.28 1.12 26.96
CA ARG A 131 -10.53 0.41 26.61
C ARG A 131 -10.32 -0.44 25.35
N VAL A 132 -9.56 0.12 24.39
CA VAL A 132 -9.21 -0.53 23.12
C VAL A 132 -7.74 -0.28 22.78
N VAL A 133 -7.05 -1.33 22.35
CA VAL A 133 -5.72 -1.25 21.74
C VAL A 133 -5.79 -1.74 20.29
N ILE A 134 -5.30 -0.96 19.35
CA ILE A 134 -5.22 -1.33 17.93
C ILE A 134 -3.74 -1.55 17.54
N ASP A 135 -3.42 -2.76 17.06
CA ASP A 135 -2.07 -3.10 16.57
C ASP A 135 -1.93 -2.79 15.08
N GLY A 136 -1.07 -1.82 14.74
CA GLY A 136 -0.75 -1.40 13.38
C GLY A 136 0.73 -1.56 13.00
N ARG A 137 1.48 -2.44 13.66
CA ARG A 137 2.94 -2.63 13.52
C ARG A 137 3.40 -3.32 12.23
N GLY A 138 2.72 -3.11 11.12
CA GLY A 138 3.11 -3.66 9.82
C GLY A 138 2.66 -5.10 9.59
N ALA A 139 3.00 -5.64 8.41
CA ALA A 139 2.61 -7.00 8.01
C ALA A 139 3.30 -8.06 8.88
N GLN A 140 2.61 -9.18 9.09
CA GLN A 140 3.15 -10.36 9.74
C GLN A 140 2.97 -11.58 8.85
N ALA A 141 4.00 -12.43 8.80
CA ALA A 141 3.91 -13.71 8.13
C ALA A 141 2.80 -14.58 8.75
N SER A 142 2.11 -15.34 7.93
CA SER A 142 1.04 -16.24 8.38
C SER A 142 0.97 -17.48 7.47
N PRO A 143 0.79 -18.67 8.04
CA PRO A 143 0.60 -19.89 7.26
C PRO A 143 -0.75 -19.92 6.50
N HIS A 144 -1.66 -18.98 6.83
CA HIS A 144 -2.97 -18.84 6.21
C HIS A 144 -2.97 -17.91 4.99
N ARG A 145 -1.79 -17.40 4.59
CA ARG A 145 -1.62 -16.49 3.45
C ARG A 145 -0.51 -16.96 2.53
N VAL A 146 -0.75 -16.86 1.23
CA VAL A 146 0.27 -17.03 0.18
C VAL A 146 0.45 -15.70 -0.50
N LEU A 147 1.66 -15.18 -0.48
CA LEU A 147 2.00 -13.85 -0.97
C LEU A 147 3.04 -13.95 -2.08
N GLY A 148 2.81 -13.24 -3.19
CA GLY A 148 3.86 -12.73 -4.05
C GLY A 148 4.43 -11.44 -3.46
N GLN A 149 5.46 -10.91 -4.07
CA GLN A 149 6.19 -9.75 -3.56
C GLN A 149 6.30 -8.66 -4.61
N GLN A 150 6.10 -7.42 -4.19
CA GLN A 150 6.49 -6.22 -4.92
C GLN A 150 7.64 -5.57 -4.15
N ALA A 151 8.86 -5.79 -4.61
CA ALA A 151 10.05 -5.18 -4.03
C ALA A 151 10.36 -3.87 -4.75
N PHE A 152 10.77 -2.85 -4.01
CA PHE A 152 11.12 -1.56 -4.58
C PHE A 152 12.22 -0.86 -3.79
N LEU A 153 12.94 0.01 -4.50
CA LEU A 153 13.78 1.04 -3.91
C LEU A 153 13.49 2.35 -4.66
N GLY A 154 13.25 3.41 -3.92
CA GLY A 154 13.01 4.75 -4.43
C GLY A 154 14.01 5.75 -3.88
N GLN A 155 14.50 6.65 -4.73
CA GLN A 155 15.38 7.74 -4.33
C GLN A 155 14.74 9.08 -4.68
N VAL A 156 14.66 9.98 -3.71
CA VAL A 156 14.35 11.39 -3.95
C VAL A 156 15.65 12.07 -4.35
N LEU A 157 15.75 12.43 -5.62
CA LEU A 157 16.95 12.96 -6.24
C LEU A 157 16.75 14.42 -6.62
N ARG A 158 17.70 15.28 -6.22
CA ARG A 158 17.80 16.66 -6.73
C ARG A 158 18.64 16.66 -8.00
N MET A 159 18.12 17.29 -9.05
CA MET A 159 18.78 17.42 -10.33
C MET A 159 19.59 18.71 -10.40
N MET A 160 20.64 18.74 -11.21
CA MET A 160 21.45 19.96 -11.48
C MET A 160 20.66 20.99 -12.32
N ARG A 161 19.65 20.54 -13.06
CA ARG A 161 18.80 21.37 -13.93
C ARG A 161 17.36 20.86 -13.86
N PRO A 162 16.35 21.68 -14.22
CA PRO A 162 14.95 21.24 -14.29
C PRO A 162 14.83 19.98 -15.18
N HIS A 163 14.10 18.97 -14.68
CA HIS A 163 13.92 17.67 -15.33
C HIS A 163 12.87 17.68 -16.46
N GLY A 164 12.05 18.73 -16.59
CA GLY A 164 11.09 18.90 -17.67
C GLY A 164 9.78 18.12 -17.55
N LEU A 165 9.58 17.26 -16.54
CA LEU A 165 8.34 16.53 -16.37
C LEU A 165 7.25 17.41 -15.72
N SER A 166 6.05 17.39 -16.29
CA SER A 166 4.86 18.08 -15.75
C SER A 166 3.88 17.14 -15.05
N ALA A 167 4.04 15.81 -15.22
CA ALA A 167 3.17 14.79 -14.66
C ALA A 167 3.98 13.53 -14.29
N PRO A 168 3.48 12.71 -13.35
CA PRO A 168 4.10 11.45 -12.99
C PRO A 168 4.20 10.45 -14.15
N ILE A 169 5.19 9.56 -14.06
CA ILE A 169 5.24 8.32 -14.83
C ILE A 169 4.99 7.20 -13.83
N LEU A 170 3.79 6.59 -13.87
CA LEU A 170 3.44 5.55 -12.89
C LEU A 170 4.03 4.19 -13.23
N MET A 171 4.25 3.92 -14.51
CA MET A 171 4.88 2.69 -14.98
C MET A 171 5.66 2.98 -16.26
N ASP A 172 6.97 2.94 -16.18
CA ASP A 172 7.81 2.82 -17.36
C ASP A 172 8.41 1.41 -17.42
N ALA A 173 7.77 0.54 -18.18
CA ALA A 173 8.18 -0.85 -18.36
C ALA A 173 9.05 -1.06 -19.63
N ARG A 174 9.58 0.02 -20.22
CA ARG A 174 10.54 -0.05 -21.34
C ARG A 174 11.97 -0.39 -20.89
N VAL A 175 12.12 -0.75 -19.63
CA VAL A 175 13.37 -1.21 -19.01
C VAL A 175 13.53 -2.72 -19.17
N TYR A 176 14.76 -3.23 -19.01
CA TYR A 176 15.02 -4.66 -19.02
C TYR A 176 14.23 -5.37 -17.90
N GLN A 177 13.45 -6.40 -18.24
CA GLN A 177 12.48 -7.03 -17.36
C GLN A 177 13.09 -8.07 -16.38
N GLY A 178 14.22 -8.68 -16.73
CA GLY A 178 14.88 -9.67 -15.85
C GLY A 178 14.00 -10.89 -15.59
N GLN A 179 13.82 -11.25 -14.32
CA GLN A 179 13.08 -12.44 -13.88
C GLN A 179 11.69 -12.11 -13.31
N GLY A 180 11.05 -11.07 -13.80
CA GLY A 180 9.73 -10.69 -13.31
C GLY A 180 9.17 -9.48 -14.04
N TYR A 181 8.13 -8.87 -13.49
CA TYR A 181 7.64 -7.59 -13.99
C TYR A 181 8.39 -6.46 -13.32
N ARG A 182 9.15 -5.71 -14.09
CA ARG A 182 9.88 -4.53 -13.64
C ARG A 182 9.37 -3.27 -14.32
N PHE A 183 9.28 -2.19 -13.57
CA PHE A 183 9.00 -0.85 -14.10
C PHE A 183 9.63 0.22 -13.21
N VAL A 184 9.87 1.38 -13.82
CA VAL A 184 10.31 2.56 -13.09
C VAL A 184 9.12 3.49 -12.87
N TYR A 185 8.99 3.96 -11.62
CA TYR A 185 7.99 4.92 -11.19
C TYR A 185 8.66 6.26 -10.93
N VAL A 186 8.08 7.37 -11.42
CA VAL A 186 8.68 8.70 -11.30
C VAL A 186 7.65 9.73 -10.86
N LEU A 187 7.95 10.46 -9.78
CA LEU A 187 7.15 11.60 -9.32
C LEU A 187 7.93 12.90 -9.42
N PRO A 188 7.46 13.89 -10.20
CA PRO A 188 8.05 15.23 -10.23
C PRO A 188 7.58 16.04 -9.02
N LEU A 189 8.35 15.99 -7.93
CA LEU A 189 8.00 16.65 -6.66
C LEU A 189 8.17 18.17 -6.74
N SER A 190 9.22 18.65 -7.42
CA SER A 190 9.42 20.06 -7.78
C SER A 190 9.95 20.19 -9.20
N ALA A 191 10.40 21.36 -9.62
CA ALA A 191 10.97 21.55 -10.96
C ALA A 191 12.31 20.79 -11.15
N ASP A 192 13.04 20.57 -10.06
CA ASP A 192 14.39 19.98 -10.03
C ASP A 192 14.49 18.73 -9.13
N THR A 193 13.38 18.28 -8.56
CA THR A 193 13.41 17.15 -7.61
C THR A 193 12.46 16.05 -8.09
N LEU A 194 12.99 14.85 -8.28
CA LEU A 194 12.25 13.65 -8.65
C LEU A 194 12.34 12.59 -7.55
N LEU A 195 11.23 11.90 -7.26
CA LEU A 195 11.31 10.53 -6.77
C LEU A 195 11.44 9.62 -7.99
N ILE A 196 12.47 8.79 -8.03
CA ILE A 196 12.63 7.71 -9.01
C ILE A 196 12.68 6.40 -8.23
N GLU A 197 11.78 5.48 -8.57
CA GLU A 197 11.65 4.20 -7.89
C GLU A 197 11.75 3.06 -8.91
N ASP A 198 12.63 2.09 -8.64
CA ASP A 198 12.73 0.84 -9.40
C ASP A 198 11.92 -0.24 -8.67
N THR A 199 10.88 -0.77 -9.32
CA THR A 199 9.88 -1.66 -8.73
C THR A 199 9.84 -2.99 -9.47
N HIS A 200 9.82 -4.08 -8.70
CA HIS A 200 9.84 -5.47 -9.20
C HIS A 200 8.74 -6.32 -8.59
N TYR A 201 7.97 -6.99 -9.43
CA TYR A 201 7.08 -8.10 -9.01
C TYR A 201 7.87 -9.40 -9.14
N VAL A 202 8.21 -10.01 -8.01
CA VAL A 202 9.12 -11.17 -7.95
C VAL A 202 8.46 -12.38 -7.31
N ASP A 203 8.87 -13.56 -7.79
CA ASP A 203 8.40 -14.87 -7.29
C ASP A 203 9.35 -15.47 -6.23
N GLY A 204 10.56 -14.92 -6.11
CA GLY A 204 11.63 -15.41 -5.25
C GLY A 204 12.24 -14.30 -4.40
N GLN A 205 13.56 -14.34 -4.24
CA GLN A 205 14.29 -13.33 -3.49
C GLN A 205 14.18 -11.96 -4.19
N PRO A 206 13.91 -10.89 -3.45
CA PRO A 206 13.97 -9.53 -3.97
C PRO A 206 15.37 -9.21 -4.52
N PRO A 207 15.49 -8.31 -5.52
CA PRO A 207 16.79 -7.79 -5.92
C PRO A 207 17.48 -7.08 -4.75
N GLU A 208 18.80 -7.15 -4.73
CA GLU A 208 19.60 -6.46 -3.72
C GLU A 208 19.49 -4.93 -3.86
N PRO A 209 19.46 -4.16 -2.77
CA PRO A 209 19.32 -2.70 -2.82
C PRO A 209 20.35 -2.01 -3.72
N GLU A 210 21.58 -2.50 -3.77
CA GLU A 210 22.64 -1.93 -4.60
C GLU A 210 22.34 -2.09 -6.10
N GLN A 211 21.74 -3.21 -6.49
CA GLN A 211 21.28 -3.42 -7.87
C GLN A 211 20.18 -2.41 -8.23
N LEU A 212 19.23 -2.17 -7.33
CA LEU A 212 18.14 -1.21 -7.57
C LEU A 212 18.67 0.23 -7.65
N ARG A 213 19.68 0.59 -6.84
CA ARG A 213 20.36 1.91 -6.96
C ARG A 213 21.04 2.06 -8.33
N GLY A 214 21.73 1.03 -8.80
CA GLY A 214 22.32 1.00 -10.14
C GLY A 214 21.28 1.21 -11.25
N HIS A 215 20.14 0.57 -11.14
CA HIS A 215 19.02 0.72 -12.09
C HIS A 215 18.45 2.14 -12.09
N ILE A 216 18.30 2.79 -10.92
CA ILE A 216 17.83 4.17 -10.82
C ILE A 216 18.85 5.13 -11.48
N ALA A 217 20.14 4.95 -11.20
CA ALA A 217 21.19 5.77 -11.78
C ALA A 217 21.23 5.65 -13.30
N GLU A 218 21.14 4.43 -13.83
CA GLU A 218 21.07 4.16 -15.25
C GLU A 218 19.83 4.80 -15.90
N TYR A 219 18.66 4.68 -15.26
CA TYR A 219 17.43 5.29 -15.77
C TYR A 219 17.52 6.82 -15.80
N ALA A 220 18.07 7.46 -14.77
CA ALA A 220 18.30 8.89 -14.74
C ALA A 220 19.28 9.34 -15.85
N TYR A 221 20.36 8.58 -16.05
CA TYR A 221 21.34 8.84 -17.12
C TYR A 221 20.71 8.77 -18.52
N GLN A 222 19.92 7.73 -18.80
CA GLN A 222 19.23 7.55 -20.09
C GLN A 222 18.23 8.68 -20.40
N HIS A 223 17.68 9.34 -19.37
CA HIS A 223 16.81 10.50 -19.53
C HIS A 223 17.55 11.84 -19.55
N GLY A 224 18.88 11.83 -19.51
CA GLY A 224 19.70 13.05 -19.46
C GLY A 224 19.56 13.82 -18.14
N TRP A 225 19.05 13.21 -17.10
CA TRP A 225 18.91 13.85 -15.79
C TRP A 225 20.23 13.77 -15.02
N GLN A 226 20.86 14.92 -14.85
CA GLN A 226 22.11 15.02 -14.08
C GLN A 226 21.78 15.16 -12.60
N VAL A 227 22.05 14.09 -11.85
CA VAL A 227 21.81 14.05 -10.40
C VAL A 227 22.83 14.89 -9.67
N HIS A 228 22.38 15.85 -8.83
CA HIS A 228 23.21 16.62 -7.93
C HIS A 228 23.37 15.93 -6.58
N ALA A 229 22.27 15.45 -6.00
CA ALA A 229 22.27 14.79 -4.69
C ALA A 229 21.09 13.82 -4.53
N CYS A 230 21.29 12.73 -3.78
CA CYS A 230 20.21 11.94 -3.21
C CYS A 230 19.81 12.56 -1.86
N ILE A 231 18.56 13.02 -1.77
CA ILE A 231 18.01 13.67 -0.58
C ILE A 231 17.49 12.63 0.41
N ARG A 232 16.84 11.57 -0.11
CA ARG A 232 16.21 10.51 0.67
C ARG A 232 16.18 9.23 -0.15
N GLU A 233 16.28 8.10 0.54
CA GLU A 233 16.08 6.79 -0.04
C GLU A 233 15.02 6.04 0.75
N GLU A 234 14.11 5.37 0.07
CA GLU A 234 13.11 4.49 0.66
C GLU A 234 13.17 3.11 -0.01
N HIS A 235 12.89 2.06 0.72
CA HIS A 235 12.81 0.71 0.17
C HIS A 235 11.78 -0.11 0.93
N GLY A 236 11.30 -1.16 0.28
CA GLY A 236 10.35 -2.06 0.90
C GLY A 236 9.98 -3.25 0.04
N VAL A 237 9.28 -4.18 0.68
CA VAL A 237 8.66 -5.32 0.03
C VAL A 237 7.18 -5.32 0.41
N LEU A 238 6.33 -5.02 -0.57
CA LEU A 238 4.88 -5.00 -0.39
C LEU A 238 4.29 -6.39 -0.70
N PRO A 239 3.32 -6.85 0.08
CA PRO A 239 2.67 -8.13 -0.18
C PRO A 239 1.71 -8.03 -1.37
N ILE A 240 1.74 -9.05 -2.24
CA ILE A 240 0.75 -9.27 -3.29
C ILE A 240 -0.01 -10.55 -2.93
N THR A 241 -1.26 -10.46 -2.53
CA THR A 241 -2.01 -11.62 -2.05
C THR A 241 -2.42 -12.55 -3.20
N LEU A 242 -1.95 -13.79 -3.18
CA LEU A 242 -2.31 -14.84 -4.14
C LEU A 242 -3.47 -15.69 -3.62
N ALA A 243 -3.37 -16.16 -2.37
CA ALA A 243 -4.41 -16.93 -1.69
C ALA A 243 -4.45 -16.60 -0.19
N GLU A 244 -5.61 -16.75 0.41
CA GLU A 244 -5.81 -16.47 1.83
C GLU A 244 -7.01 -17.27 2.36
N ASP A 245 -6.80 -17.95 3.49
CA ASP A 245 -7.86 -18.48 4.35
C ASP A 245 -8.17 -17.43 5.43
N PHE A 246 -9.07 -16.50 5.10
CA PHE A 246 -9.40 -15.39 5.99
C PHE A 246 -9.98 -15.85 7.35
N PRO A 247 -10.92 -16.82 7.40
CA PRO A 247 -11.43 -17.31 8.68
C PRO A 247 -10.34 -17.83 9.62
N ALA A 248 -9.45 -18.69 9.12
CA ALA A 248 -8.36 -19.23 9.90
C ALA A 248 -7.34 -18.16 10.28
N TRP A 249 -7.04 -17.23 9.35
CA TRP A 249 -6.14 -16.10 9.63
C TRP A 249 -6.70 -15.19 10.72
N TRP A 250 -8.00 -14.83 10.67
CA TRP A 250 -8.62 -13.95 11.67
C TRP A 250 -8.71 -14.62 13.03
N ALA A 251 -9.09 -15.89 13.08
CA ALA A 251 -9.13 -16.66 14.34
C ALA A 251 -7.75 -16.69 15.03
N ALA A 252 -6.66 -16.80 14.26
CA ALA A 252 -5.30 -16.76 14.79
C ALA A 252 -4.87 -15.41 15.39
N GLN A 253 -5.64 -14.32 15.16
CA GLN A 253 -5.36 -13.01 15.80
C GLN A 253 -5.86 -12.92 17.25
N GLY A 254 -6.63 -13.89 17.74
CA GLY A 254 -7.04 -13.98 19.15
C GLY A 254 -7.86 -12.79 19.64
N GLY A 255 -8.67 -12.17 18.80
CA GLY A 255 -9.51 -11.01 19.18
C GLY A 255 -8.77 -9.67 19.26
N GLN A 256 -7.49 -9.61 18.85
CA GLN A 256 -6.75 -8.36 18.80
C GLN A 256 -7.25 -7.44 17.66
N PRO A 257 -7.70 -6.19 17.93
CA PRO A 257 -7.98 -5.22 16.89
C PRO A 257 -6.71 -4.83 16.12
N LEU A 258 -6.81 -4.83 14.77
CA LEU A 258 -5.68 -4.62 13.87
C LEU A 258 -5.93 -3.45 12.91
N ALA A 259 -4.84 -2.83 12.41
CA ALA A 259 -4.91 -1.80 11.40
C ALA A 259 -3.84 -1.96 10.30
N GLY A 260 -4.10 -1.34 9.13
CA GLY A 260 -3.14 -1.23 8.02
C GLY A 260 -2.69 -2.58 7.48
N LEU A 261 -1.41 -2.70 7.16
CA LEU A 261 -0.82 -3.94 6.62
C LEU A 261 -0.94 -5.12 7.59
N ARG A 262 -0.96 -4.86 8.90
CA ARG A 262 -1.20 -5.86 9.94
C ARG A 262 -2.58 -6.50 9.78
N ALA A 263 -3.60 -5.71 9.43
CA ALA A 263 -4.95 -6.14 9.14
C ALA A 263 -5.16 -6.65 7.71
N GLY A 264 -4.12 -6.68 6.86
CA GLY A 264 -4.25 -7.02 5.45
C GLY A 264 -4.99 -5.96 4.62
N LEU A 265 -5.04 -4.72 5.07
CA LEU A 265 -5.73 -3.62 4.42
C LEU A 265 -4.81 -2.90 3.42
N PHE A 266 -4.79 -3.40 2.21
CA PHE A 266 -4.13 -2.84 1.03
C PHE A 266 -4.82 -3.37 -0.23
N HIS A 267 -4.64 -2.71 -1.35
CA HIS A 267 -5.10 -3.24 -2.64
C HIS A 267 -4.22 -4.44 -3.02
N CYS A 268 -4.79 -5.64 -3.04
CA CYS A 268 -4.01 -6.88 -3.09
C CYS A 268 -3.19 -7.09 -4.37
N THR A 269 -3.45 -6.30 -5.46
CA THR A 269 -2.67 -6.35 -6.71
C THR A 269 -1.58 -5.28 -6.77
N THR A 270 -1.82 -4.09 -6.23
CA THR A 270 -0.93 -2.93 -6.38
C THR A 270 -0.12 -2.61 -5.13
N GLY A 271 -0.48 -3.22 -3.99
CA GLY A 271 0.14 -2.90 -2.71
C GLY A 271 -0.29 -1.55 -2.10
N TYR A 272 -1.07 -0.73 -2.82
CA TYR A 272 -1.50 0.59 -2.32
C TYR A 272 -2.32 0.46 -1.04
N SER A 273 -1.85 1.06 0.04
CA SER A 273 -2.46 0.96 1.36
C SER A 273 -3.23 2.21 1.80
N LEU A 274 -2.91 3.38 1.22
CA LEU A 274 -3.50 4.66 1.65
C LEU A 274 -5.03 4.69 1.52
N PRO A 275 -5.66 4.28 0.41
CA PRO A 275 -7.12 4.30 0.32
C PRO A 275 -7.81 3.41 1.35
N GLU A 276 -7.24 2.24 1.66
CA GLU A 276 -7.79 1.36 2.69
C GLU A 276 -7.58 1.93 4.10
N ALA A 277 -6.46 2.58 4.37
CA ALA A 277 -6.21 3.25 5.65
C ALA A 277 -7.18 4.42 5.87
N VAL A 278 -7.49 5.20 4.82
CA VAL A 278 -8.49 6.27 4.86
C VAL A 278 -9.89 5.73 5.16
N ARG A 279 -10.29 4.65 4.48
CA ARG A 279 -11.59 3.99 4.70
C ARG A 279 -11.72 3.43 6.12
N LEU A 280 -10.64 2.81 6.63
CA LEU A 280 -10.58 2.30 7.99
C LEU A 280 -10.69 3.43 9.02
N ALA A 281 -9.99 4.55 8.82
CA ALA A 281 -10.04 5.71 9.70
C ALA A 281 -11.46 6.29 9.79
N ASP A 282 -12.14 6.47 8.66
CA ASP A 282 -13.55 6.93 8.65
C ASP A 282 -14.49 5.93 9.31
N TRP A 283 -14.29 4.64 9.08
CA TRP A 283 -15.12 3.60 9.70
C TRP A 283 -14.91 3.57 11.22
N LEU A 284 -13.67 3.58 11.71
CA LEU A 284 -13.35 3.60 13.15
C LEU A 284 -13.86 4.85 13.85
N ALA A 285 -13.85 5.99 13.19
CA ALA A 285 -14.38 7.24 13.74
C ALA A 285 -15.87 7.16 14.10
N GLN A 286 -16.59 6.23 13.51
CA GLN A 286 -18.03 5.99 13.75
C GLN A 286 -18.30 4.87 14.76
N GLN A 287 -17.26 4.15 15.23
CA GLN A 287 -17.45 3.03 16.15
C GLN A 287 -17.45 3.49 17.62
N PRO A 288 -18.20 2.80 18.49
CA PRO A 288 -18.14 3.03 19.93
C PRO A 288 -16.87 2.41 20.51
N LEU A 289 -15.77 3.15 20.59
CA LEU A 289 -14.45 2.70 21.08
C LEU A 289 -14.45 2.46 22.60
N SER A 290 -15.49 1.82 23.14
CA SER A 290 -15.70 1.60 24.57
C SER A 290 -15.42 0.17 25.02
N ASP A 291 -15.40 -0.77 24.08
CA ASP A 291 -15.26 -2.20 24.30
C ASP A 291 -14.38 -2.84 23.20
N ALA A 292 -13.31 -3.52 23.62
CA ALA A 292 -12.35 -4.13 22.70
C ALA A 292 -12.92 -5.35 21.98
N ASP A 293 -13.68 -6.21 22.66
CA ASP A 293 -14.24 -7.43 22.09
C ASP A 293 -15.30 -7.09 21.02
N GLY A 294 -16.19 -6.15 21.37
CA GLY A 294 -17.19 -5.65 20.44
C GLY A 294 -16.59 -4.98 19.20
N LEU A 295 -15.48 -4.23 19.37
CA LEU A 295 -14.74 -3.66 18.25
C LEU A 295 -14.07 -4.74 17.41
N ALA A 296 -13.43 -5.75 18.02
CA ALA A 296 -12.79 -6.85 17.31
C ALA A 296 -13.79 -7.61 16.42
N ASP A 297 -14.98 -7.90 16.94
CA ASP A 297 -16.07 -8.53 16.19
C ASP A 297 -16.53 -7.69 14.99
N GLN A 298 -16.71 -6.39 15.19
CA GLN A 298 -17.12 -5.47 14.14
C GLN A 298 -16.02 -5.32 13.07
N LEU A 299 -14.77 -5.21 13.51
CA LEU A 299 -13.60 -5.14 12.65
C LEU A 299 -13.44 -6.43 11.84
N GLY A 300 -13.63 -7.61 12.46
CA GLY A 300 -13.62 -8.90 11.76
C GLY A 300 -14.63 -8.94 10.63
N ARG A 301 -15.87 -8.46 10.86
CA ARG A 301 -16.89 -8.34 9.80
C ARG A 301 -16.51 -7.34 8.71
N TYR A 302 -15.90 -6.20 9.07
CA TYR A 302 -15.39 -5.21 8.14
C TYR A 302 -14.29 -5.81 7.26
N LEU A 303 -13.27 -6.43 7.85
CA LEU A 303 -12.15 -7.05 7.15
C LEU A 303 -12.60 -8.21 6.25
N HIS A 304 -13.55 -9.04 6.70
CA HIS A 304 -14.11 -10.12 5.90
C HIS A 304 -14.82 -9.61 4.64
N ARG A 305 -15.57 -8.50 4.74
CA ARG A 305 -16.15 -7.86 3.55
C ARG A 305 -15.07 -7.38 2.59
N ARG A 306 -14.05 -6.66 3.08
CA ARG A 306 -12.94 -6.20 2.24
C ARG A 306 -12.19 -7.35 1.58
N TRP A 307 -11.96 -8.44 2.31
CA TRP A 307 -11.37 -9.65 1.75
C TRP A 307 -12.22 -10.24 0.62
N ARG A 308 -13.54 -10.34 0.78
CA ARG A 308 -14.43 -10.83 -0.28
C ARG A 308 -14.43 -9.93 -1.51
N ASP A 309 -14.49 -8.63 -1.33
CA ASP A 309 -14.48 -7.64 -2.42
C ASP A 309 -13.21 -7.78 -3.29
N GLN A 310 -12.09 -8.17 -2.69
CA GLN A 310 -10.82 -8.35 -3.38
C GLN A 310 -10.62 -9.74 -4.02
N SER A 311 -11.63 -10.62 -4.02
CA SER A 311 -11.52 -11.98 -4.58
C SER A 311 -11.11 -12.02 -6.06
N PHE A 312 -11.65 -11.10 -6.86
CA PHE A 312 -11.30 -10.96 -8.27
C PHE A 312 -9.84 -10.55 -8.50
N TYR A 313 -9.34 -9.65 -7.68
CA TYR A 313 -7.95 -9.17 -7.77
C TYR A 313 -6.97 -10.29 -7.36
N ARG A 314 -7.28 -11.10 -6.36
CA ARG A 314 -6.49 -12.30 -6.02
C ARG A 314 -6.48 -13.32 -7.16
N LEU A 315 -7.58 -13.49 -7.88
CA LEU A 315 -7.60 -14.29 -9.10
C LEU A 315 -6.61 -13.77 -10.14
N LEU A 316 -6.62 -12.45 -10.42
CA LEU A 316 -5.71 -11.83 -11.37
C LEU A 316 -4.25 -11.95 -10.93
N ASN A 317 -3.97 -11.83 -9.63
CA ASN A 317 -2.63 -12.02 -9.08
C ASN A 317 -2.12 -13.43 -9.33
N ARG A 318 -2.94 -14.47 -9.09
CA ARG A 318 -2.56 -15.85 -9.41
C ARG A 318 -2.26 -16.03 -10.89
N MET A 319 -3.10 -15.47 -11.76
CA MET A 319 -2.85 -15.54 -13.21
C MET A 319 -1.56 -14.81 -13.60
N LEU A 320 -1.26 -13.66 -12.98
CA LEU A 320 -0.05 -12.89 -13.26
C LEU A 320 1.23 -13.60 -12.78
N PHE A 321 1.19 -14.22 -11.59
CA PHE A 321 2.36 -14.84 -10.97
C PHE A 321 2.60 -16.28 -11.40
N LEU A 322 1.53 -17.04 -11.70
CA LEU A 322 1.60 -18.49 -11.91
C LEU A 322 1.37 -18.93 -13.37
N ALA A 323 1.07 -17.99 -14.27
CA ALA A 323 0.84 -18.31 -15.69
C ALA A 323 1.76 -17.49 -16.59
N GLY A 324 2.29 -18.14 -17.63
CA GLY A 324 3.21 -17.52 -18.56
C GLY A 324 4.62 -17.32 -18.00
N ARG A 325 5.47 -16.71 -18.82
CA ARG A 325 6.85 -16.42 -18.44
C ARG A 325 6.93 -15.18 -17.56
N PRO A 326 7.75 -15.17 -16.51
CA PRO A 326 7.92 -14.00 -15.65
C PRO A 326 8.35 -12.72 -16.40
N ASP A 327 9.26 -12.85 -17.36
CA ASP A 327 9.76 -11.72 -18.17
C ASP A 327 8.74 -11.16 -19.20
N ASP A 328 7.63 -11.87 -19.44
CA ASP A 328 6.52 -11.42 -20.29
C ASP A 328 5.35 -10.77 -19.51
N ARG A 329 5.41 -10.68 -18.19
CA ARG A 329 4.34 -10.10 -17.34
C ARG A 329 3.97 -8.66 -17.73
N TRP A 330 4.93 -7.90 -18.25
CA TRP A 330 4.67 -6.53 -18.75
C TRP A 330 3.60 -6.50 -19.85
N ARG A 331 3.43 -7.58 -20.64
CA ARG A 331 2.39 -7.67 -21.67
C ARG A 331 0.98 -7.68 -21.07
N VAL A 332 0.82 -8.28 -19.89
CA VAL A 332 -0.44 -8.25 -19.13
C VAL A 332 -0.77 -6.82 -18.72
N MET A 333 0.22 -6.11 -18.20
CA MET A 333 0.08 -4.73 -17.74
C MET A 333 -0.12 -3.76 -18.92
N GLU A 334 0.60 -3.92 -20.00
CA GLU A 334 0.40 -3.14 -21.23
C GLU A 334 -1.02 -3.30 -21.76
N ARG A 335 -1.51 -4.55 -21.85
CA ARG A 335 -2.88 -4.82 -22.27
C ARG A 335 -3.90 -4.18 -21.35
N PHE A 336 -3.71 -4.27 -20.02
CA PHE A 336 -4.58 -3.62 -19.04
C PHE A 336 -4.66 -2.11 -19.28
N HIS A 337 -3.53 -1.44 -19.54
CA HIS A 337 -3.51 0.01 -19.78
C HIS A 337 -4.01 0.44 -21.15
N ARG A 338 -4.41 -0.49 -22.02
CA ARG A 338 -5.20 -0.20 -23.24
C ARG A 338 -6.70 -0.11 -22.99
N LEU A 339 -7.17 -0.48 -21.78
CA LEU A 339 -8.58 -0.43 -21.40
C LEU A 339 -9.06 1.03 -21.20
N PRO A 340 -10.38 1.26 -21.19
CA PRO A 340 -10.94 2.60 -20.92
C PRO A 340 -10.52 3.15 -19.55
N GLU A 341 -10.21 4.45 -19.48
CA GLU A 341 -9.77 5.11 -18.24
C GLU A 341 -10.73 4.94 -17.05
N PRO A 342 -12.07 5.04 -17.23
CA PRO A 342 -12.97 4.79 -16.12
C PRO A 342 -12.89 3.38 -15.53
N LEU A 343 -12.56 2.37 -16.35
CA LEU A 343 -12.35 1.00 -15.88
C LEU A 343 -11.02 0.93 -15.10
N ILE A 344 -9.96 1.53 -15.62
CA ILE A 344 -8.65 1.58 -14.95
C ILE A 344 -8.80 2.26 -13.58
N GLY A 345 -9.49 3.40 -13.50
CA GLY A 345 -9.75 4.09 -12.23
C GLY A 345 -10.50 3.22 -11.23
N ARG A 346 -11.59 2.54 -11.64
CA ARG A 346 -12.31 1.62 -10.74
C ARG A 346 -11.48 0.41 -10.31
N PHE A 347 -10.56 -0.04 -11.16
CA PHE A 347 -9.64 -1.12 -10.79
C PHE A 347 -8.70 -0.67 -9.66
N TYR A 348 -8.02 0.47 -9.80
CA TYR A 348 -7.13 1.00 -8.77
C TYR A 348 -7.88 1.34 -7.47
N ALA A 349 -9.10 1.84 -7.57
CA ALA A 349 -9.96 2.10 -6.41
C ALA A 349 -10.47 0.82 -5.69
N GLY A 350 -10.25 -0.37 -6.25
CA GLY A 350 -10.78 -1.63 -5.71
C GLY A 350 -12.29 -1.81 -5.89
N HIS A 351 -12.90 -1.12 -6.88
CA HIS A 351 -14.35 -1.05 -7.11
C HIS A 351 -14.78 -1.58 -8.49
N SER A 352 -14.01 -2.54 -9.06
CA SER A 352 -14.37 -3.17 -10.33
C SER A 352 -15.72 -3.89 -10.26
N HIS A 353 -16.70 -3.47 -11.07
CA HIS A 353 -17.99 -4.15 -11.18
C HIS A 353 -17.91 -5.33 -12.18
N TRP A 354 -18.96 -6.14 -12.29
CA TRP A 354 -18.94 -7.37 -13.10
C TRP A 354 -18.59 -7.13 -14.59
N ARG A 355 -19.03 -6.01 -15.18
CA ARG A 355 -18.69 -5.65 -16.58
C ARG A 355 -17.19 -5.35 -16.75
N ASP A 356 -16.57 -4.68 -15.78
CA ASP A 356 -15.13 -4.44 -15.77
C ASP A 356 -14.36 -5.76 -15.68
N ARG A 357 -14.78 -6.64 -14.76
CA ARG A 357 -14.16 -7.95 -14.57
C ARG A 357 -14.23 -8.79 -15.85
N LEU A 358 -15.40 -8.82 -16.51
CA LEU A 358 -15.54 -9.47 -17.79
C LEU A 358 -14.63 -8.83 -18.86
N ARG A 359 -14.60 -7.50 -18.96
CA ARG A 359 -13.78 -6.78 -19.95
C ARG A 359 -12.28 -7.00 -19.76
N ILE A 360 -11.81 -7.17 -18.53
CA ILE A 360 -10.40 -7.49 -18.21
C ILE A 360 -10.06 -8.91 -18.72
N LEU A 361 -10.94 -9.87 -18.54
CA LEU A 361 -10.70 -11.27 -18.88
C LEU A 361 -10.92 -11.60 -20.36
N VAL A 362 -11.83 -10.89 -21.04
CA VAL A 362 -12.20 -11.17 -22.43
C VAL A 362 -11.17 -10.59 -23.41
N GLY A 363 -10.96 -11.30 -24.54
CA GLY A 363 -10.08 -10.95 -25.66
C GLY A 363 -8.84 -11.85 -25.74
N LYS A 364 -7.87 -11.50 -26.60
CA LYS A 364 -6.65 -12.32 -26.76
C LYS A 364 -5.89 -12.40 -25.43
N PRO A 365 -5.74 -13.59 -24.83
CA PRO A 365 -5.08 -13.72 -23.54
C PRO A 365 -3.58 -13.40 -23.67
N PRO A 366 -3.00 -12.65 -22.72
CA PRO A 366 -1.57 -12.35 -22.71
C PRO A 366 -0.72 -13.48 -22.10
N VAL A 367 -1.37 -14.52 -21.58
CA VAL A 367 -0.77 -15.71 -20.97
C VAL A 367 -1.43 -16.98 -21.54
N PRO A 368 -0.77 -18.17 -21.50
CA PRO A 368 -1.36 -19.41 -21.94
C PRO A 368 -2.65 -19.74 -21.15
N VAL A 369 -3.76 -20.01 -21.86
CA VAL A 369 -5.09 -20.22 -21.24
C VAL A 369 -5.08 -21.38 -20.25
N ALA A 370 -4.44 -22.50 -20.59
CA ALA A 370 -4.38 -23.69 -19.73
C ALA A 370 -3.66 -23.39 -18.40
N GLU A 371 -2.58 -22.58 -18.45
CA GLU A 371 -1.85 -22.15 -17.24
C GLU A 371 -2.69 -21.18 -16.42
N ALA A 372 -3.36 -20.22 -17.07
CA ALA A 372 -4.25 -19.28 -16.40
C ALA A 372 -5.40 -20.00 -15.66
N LEU A 373 -5.98 -21.05 -16.26
CA LEU A 373 -7.01 -21.88 -15.63
C LEU A 373 -6.46 -22.67 -14.44
N ARG A 374 -5.29 -23.29 -14.57
CA ARG A 374 -4.61 -23.96 -13.45
C ARG A 374 -4.31 -22.98 -12.30
N ALA A 375 -3.80 -21.80 -12.63
CA ALA A 375 -3.54 -20.75 -11.65
C ALA A 375 -4.81 -20.30 -10.93
N ALA A 376 -5.93 -20.17 -11.64
CA ALA A 376 -7.21 -19.78 -11.08
C ALA A 376 -7.71 -20.77 -10.01
N LEU A 377 -7.46 -22.06 -10.17
CA LEU A 377 -7.88 -23.12 -9.23
C LEU A 377 -7.09 -23.12 -7.92
N ARG A 378 -5.89 -22.55 -7.87
CA ARG A 378 -5.07 -22.44 -6.64
C ARG A 378 -5.56 -21.30 -5.72
N HIS A 379 -6.80 -21.42 -5.23
CA HIS A 379 -7.44 -20.34 -4.47
C HIS A 379 -7.30 -20.43 -2.94
N SER A 380 -6.79 -21.55 -2.41
CA SER A 380 -6.52 -21.76 -0.98
C SER A 380 -5.03 -21.91 -0.71
N PRO A 381 -4.52 -21.58 0.50
CA PRO A 381 -3.13 -21.82 0.85
C PRO A 381 -2.70 -23.28 0.74
N GLN A 382 -3.61 -24.24 0.99
CA GLN A 382 -3.34 -25.67 0.85
C GLN A 382 -2.98 -26.05 -0.59
N SER A 383 -3.66 -25.45 -1.59
CA SER A 383 -3.40 -25.73 -3.01
C SER A 383 -2.01 -25.30 -3.50
N PHE A 384 -1.24 -24.55 -2.68
CA PHE A 384 0.14 -24.17 -2.97
C PHE A 384 1.17 -25.15 -2.35
N LYS A 385 0.72 -26.02 -1.44
CA LYS A 385 1.57 -27.06 -0.81
C LYS A 385 1.59 -28.35 -1.63
N GLU A 386 0.63 -28.56 -2.50
CA GLU A 386 0.55 -29.69 -3.40
C GLU A 386 1.45 -29.46 -4.62
N PRO A 387 2.23 -30.45 -5.09
CA PRO A 387 3.01 -30.34 -6.33
C PRO A 387 2.08 -30.06 -7.51
N ALA A 388 2.55 -29.25 -8.45
CA ALA A 388 1.79 -28.79 -9.63
C ALA A 388 1.68 -29.90 -10.69
#